data_18881d9e29298cf5e14b886ebf475370
#
_entry.id   18881d9e29298cf5e14b886ebf475370
#
_cell.length_a   1.000
_cell.length_b   1.000
_cell.length_c   1.000
_cell.angle_alpha   90.00
_cell.angle_beta   90.00
_cell.angle_gamma   90.00
#
_symmetry.space_group_name_H-M   'P 1'
#
loop_
_entity.id
_entity.type
_entity.pdbx_description
1 polymer ?
#
loop_
_entity_poly.entity_id
_entity_poly.type
_entity_poly.pdbx_seq_one_letter_code
_entity_poly.pdbx_strand_id
1 'polypeptide(L)'
;METIIELKEDKKDYTLDQIKYLNEQLRQRNYAMIENTINLSNEMYKIRNISRDQVRKAMTDPYKNVELLQKVSHLLKETSGTYKRILNMISTMNTFDHYIIPINISKFKDKNDYVNSFFKSAALLKKYQLKHICPWITEKVLEQGEIYLYKIEDSKCIMMQQIPASYCTITSKVNGVLRYGIDLRKINKKTLSAFPVEVQEAYKKLNDGRLKKEDLIENKYYELSDNAVAFNIDIDSTKGIPFFSFLFDDILELEDMKDLKGSNAIIESIKLIHGKVPYGKNDEPLVAFDLLSAYYHDIKSNLPAGTSVAVTPLDMEGINLSDGKSKINDYVKEAKEFIFDNAGINTALFNSDKINTESIADGVIADSLIPMRIQNEIETWINYELNKKNSSKAFQLYFVGTTHFNQSKISQQLRENINSVGDSRTVYLASTGKEPIEIANLYKAEQLMEIDDLLPVKQASYTFSNNDVGRPTNEDKGDGGTNGNKADRKDENK
;
A
#
# COMPACT_ATOMS: atom_id res chain seq x y z
N MET A 1 5.42 24.91 40.93
CA MET A 1 5.98 23.70 41.48
C MET A 1 6.36 22.82 40.30
N GLU A 2 7.61 22.90 39.95
CA GLU A 2 8.22 22.16 38.84
C GLU A 2 8.30 20.70 39.22
N THR A 3 7.60 19.87 38.48
CA THR A 3 7.87 18.44 38.49
C THR A 3 8.39 18.09 37.11
N ILE A 4 9.68 18.32 36.93
CA ILE A 4 10.45 17.73 35.85
C ILE A 4 10.41 16.23 36.09
N ILE A 5 9.65 15.50 35.27
CA ILE A 5 9.70 14.04 35.27
C ILE A 5 10.98 13.67 34.53
N GLU A 6 12.06 13.50 35.28
CA GLU A 6 13.24 12.77 34.80
C GLU A 6 12.80 11.36 34.46
N LEU A 7 12.68 11.09 33.15
CA LEU A 7 12.73 9.74 32.64
C LEU A 7 14.10 9.19 33.02
N LYS A 8 14.18 8.38 34.06
CA LYS A 8 15.36 7.55 34.31
C LYS A 8 15.53 6.67 33.07
N GLU A 9 16.40 7.12 32.18
CA GLU A 9 17.00 6.25 31.16
C GLU A 9 17.77 5.17 31.94
N ASP A 10 17.28 3.94 31.86
CA ASP A 10 18.11 2.77 32.09
C ASP A 10 19.17 2.77 30.96
N LYS A 11 20.24 3.51 31.17
CA LYS A 11 21.45 3.44 30.35
C LYS A 11 22.04 2.05 30.58
N LYS A 12 21.65 1.08 29.79
CA LYS A 12 22.53 -0.04 29.50
C LYS A 12 23.59 0.52 28.57
N ASP A 13 24.71 0.95 29.15
CA ASP A 13 25.92 1.24 28.40
C ASP A 13 26.33 -0.06 27.71
N TYR A 14 26.02 -0.18 26.43
CA TYR A 14 26.53 -1.27 25.62
C TYR A 14 28.02 -1.13 25.54
N THR A 15 28.76 -2.19 25.91
CA THR A 15 30.19 -2.24 25.71
C THR A 15 30.50 -2.14 24.22
N LEU A 16 31.66 -1.61 23.88
CA LEU A 16 32.08 -1.44 22.47
C LEU A 16 32.02 -2.75 21.69
N ASP A 17 32.20 -3.89 22.36
CA ASP A 17 32.09 -5.23 21.79
C ASP A 17 30.61 -5.64 21.51
N GLN A 18 29.68 -5.21 22.34
CA GLN A 18 28.26 -5.43 22.09
C GLN A 18 27.78 -4.58 20.91
N ILE A 19 28.28 -3.34 20.77
CA ILE A 19 27.98 -2.48 19.61
C ILE A 19 28.59 -3.08 18.33
N LYS A 20 29.83 -3.58 18.39
CA LYS A 20 30.45 -4.28 17.26
C LYS A 20 29.67 -5.54 16.87
N TYR A 21 29.26 -6.35 17.86
CA TYR A 21 28.44 -7.53 17.62
C TYR A 21 27.10 -7.20 16.98
N LEU A 22 26.38 -6.17 17.46
CA LEU A 22 25.13 -5.69 16.88
C LEU A 22 25.34 -5.16 15.45
N ASN A 23 26.40 -4.40 15.20
CA ASN A 23 26.73 -3.91 13.87
C ASN A 23 27.12 -5.05 12.92
N GLU A 24 27.80 -6.07 13.40
CA GLU A 24 28.14 -7.28 12.64
C GLU A 24 26.87 -8.08 12.29
N GLN A 25 25.94 -8.24 13.24
CA GLN A 25 24.64 -8.88 13.03
C GLN A 25 23.79 -8.09 12.02
N LEU A 26 23.75 -6.77 12.10
CA LEU A 26 23.05 -5.89 11.15
C LEU A 26 23.69 -5.97 9.75
N ARG A 27 25.02 -6.03 9.69
CA ARG A 27 25.77 -6.14 8.44
C ARG A 27 25.54 -7.50 7.77
N GLN A 28 25.55 -8.60 8.54
CA GLN A 28 25.25 -9.94 8.05
C GLN A 28 23.79 -10.07 7.59
N ARG A 29 22.84 -9.43 8.29
CA ARG A 29 21.42 -9.36 7.87
C ARG A 29 21.24 -8.59 6.57
N ASN A 30 21.92 -7.46 6.44
CA ASN A 30 21.90 -6.69 5.18
C ASN A 30 22.53 -7.50 4.03
N TYR A 31 23.59 -8.27 4.30
CA TYR A 31 24.20 -9.15 3.30
C TYR A 31 23.27 -10.27 2.88
N ALA A 32 22.56 -10.89 3.82
CA ALA A 32 21.57 -11.93 3.52
C ALA A 32 20.33 -11.39 2.81
N MET A 33 19.91 -10.15 3.09
CA MET A 33 18.87 -9.47 2.29
C MET A 33 19.36 -9.23 0.86
N ILE A 34 20.60 -8.84 0.66
CA ILE A 34 21.21 -8.64 -0.67
C ILE A 34 21.34 -9.98 -1.40
N GLU A 35 21.78 -11.05 -0.74
CA GLU A 35 21.91 -12.38 -1.33
C GLU A 35 20.54 -12.98 -1.66
N ASN A 36 19.52 -12.77 -0.84
CA ASN A 36 18.14 -13.12 -1.17
C ASN A 36 17.59 -12.29 -2.34
N THR A 37 17.97 -11.03 -2.46
CA THR A 37 17.62 -10.18 -3.61
C THR A 37 18.29 -10.67 -4.88
N ILE A 38 19.56 -11.10 -4.81
CA ILE A 38 20.29 -11.70 -5.95
C ILE A 38 19.71 -13.07 -6.33
N ASN A 39 19.35 -13.90 -5.35
CA ASN A 39 18.70 -15.17 -5.60
C ASN A 39 17.28 -14.99 -6.17
N LEU A 40 16.52 -13.97 -5.70
CA LEU A 40 15.26 -13.57 -6.28
C LEU A 40 15.44 -13.11 -7.74
N SER A 41 16.50 -12.38 -8.09
CA SER A 41 16.75 -11.97 -9.47
C SER A 41 17.07 -13.15 -10.37
N ASN A 42 17.79 -14.16 -9.88
CA ASN A 42 18.05 -15.41 -10.61
C ASN A 42 16.81 -16.29 -10.72
N GLU A 43 15.95 -16.30 -9.70
CA GLU A 43 14.63 -16.95 -9.78
C GLU A 43 13.69 -16.20 -10.70
N MET A 44 13.69 -14.86 -10.70
CA MET A 44 12.92 -14.06 -11.66
C MET A 44 13.28 -14.35 -13.11
N TYR A 45 14.57 -14.63 -13.41
CA TYR A 45 14.96 -15.06 -14.77
C TYR A 45 14.33 -16.39 -15.16
N LYS A 46 14.17 -17.32 -14.21
CA LYS A 46 13.45 -18.59 -14.41
C LYS A 46 11.93 -18.40 -14.51
N ILE A 47 11.37 -17.43 -13.78
CA ILE A 47 9.94 -17.14 -13.74
C ILE A 47 9.46 -16.48 -15.03
N ARG A 48 10.30 -15.74 -15.75
CA ARG A 48 9.97 -15.18 -17.08
C ARG A 48 9.56 -16.22 -18.11
N ASN A 49 9.85 -17.50 -17.85
CA ASN A 49 9.46 -18.63 -18.70
C ASN A 49 8.16 -19.32 -18.24
N ILE A 50 7.45 -18.78 -17.24
CA ILE A 50 6.15 -19.33 -16.84
C ILE A 50 5.14 -18.99 -17.93
N SER A 51 4.60 -20.04 -18.57
CA SER A 51 3.58 -19.86 -19.59
C SER A 51 2.23 -19.52 -18.94
N ARG A 52 1.39 -18.79 -19.67
CA ARG A 52 0.03 -18.47 -19.28
C ARG A 52 -0.78 -19.73 -18.92
N ASP A 53 -0.59 -20.84 -19.66
CA ASP A 53 -1.23 -22.13 -19.36
C ASP A 53 -0.81 -22.72 -18.00
N GLN A 54 0.44 -22.51 -17.58
CA GLN A 54 0.89 -22.93 -16.25
C GLN A 54 0.20 -22.13 -15.14
N VAL A 55 0.01 -20.82 -15.33
CA VAL A 55 -0.73 -19.97 -14.40
C VAL A 55 -2.19 -20.41 -14.31
N ARG A 56 -2.86 -20.65 -15.44
CA ARG A 56 -4.24 -21.16 -15.48
C ARG A 56 -4.37 -22.50 -14.76
N LYS A 57 -3.46 -23.43 -14.99
CA LYS A 57 -3.44 -24.72 -14.28
C LYS A 57 -3.19 -24.56 -12.78
N ALA A 58 -2.33 -23.63 -12.37
CA ALA A 58 -2.11 -23.35 -10.96
C ALA A 58 -3.36 -22.79 -10.27
N MET A 59 -4.15 -22.01 -10.99
CA MET A 59 -5.39 -21.43 -10.48
C MET A 59 -6.55 -22.44 -10.36
N THR A 60 -6.48 -23.61 -11.03
CA THR A 60 -7.48 -24.67 -10.83
C THR A 60 -7.36 -25.36 -9.47
N ASP A 61 -6.16 -25.36 -8.86
CA ASP A 61 -5.93 -25.87 -7.50
C ASP A 61 -4.94 -24.93 -6.77
N PRO A 62 -5.41 -23.75 -6.31
CA PRO A 62 -4.56 -22.71 -5.80
C PRO A 62 -3.77 -23.13 -4.56
N TYR A 63 -4.38 -23.92 -3.66
CA TYR A 63 -3.73 -24.33 -2.40
C TYR A 63 -2.55 -25.28 -2.64
N LYS A 64 -2.56 -26.10 -3.69
CA LYS A 64 -1.39 -26.92 -4.06
C LYS A 64 -0.30 -26.11 -4.76
N ASN A 65 -0.67 -25.00 -5.38
CA ASN A 65 0.23 -24.20 -6.21
C ASN A 65 0.55 -22.83 -5.58
N VAL A 66 0.38 -22.65 -4.26
CA VAL A 66 0.59 -21.37 -3.55
C VAL A 66 1.96 -20.77 -3.87
N GLU A 67 3.04 -21.54 -3.79
CA GLU A 67 4.40 -21.04 -4.06
C GLU A 67 4.56 -20.51 -5.49
N LEU A 68 3.92 -21.15 -6.47
CA LEU A 68 3.93 -20.68 -7.86
C LEU A 68 3.14 -19.37 -7.99
N LEU A 69 1.95 -19.31 -7.41
CA LEU A 69 1.10 -18.11 -7.45
C LEU A 69 1.78 -16.92 -6.75
N GLN A 70 2.45 -17.13 -5.61
CA GLN A 70 3.25 -16.10 -4.93
C GLN A 70 4.41 -15.59 -5.80
N LYS A 71 5.10 -16.49 -6.51
CA LYS A 71 6.16 -16.12 -7.46
C LYS A 71 5.62 -15.32 -8.65
N VAL A 72 4.48 -15.73 -9.20
CA VAL A 72 3.79 -14.99 -10.29
C VAL A 72 3.36 -13.61 -9.80
N SER A 73 2.76 -13.51 -8.62
CA SER A 73 2.38 -12.22 -8.02
C SER A 73 3.57 -11.28 -7.90
N HIS A 74 4.68 -11.78 -7.38
CA HIS A 74 5.91 -10.98 -7.25
C HIS A 74 6.46 -10.55 -8.61
N LEU A 75 6.48 -11.45 -9.61
CA LEU A 75 6.88 -11.10 -10.97
C LEU A 75 6.00 -10.00 -11.55
N LEU A 76 4.68 -10.16 -11.48
CA LEU A 76 3.73 -9.17 -12.00
C LEU A 76 3.86 -7.81 -11.30
N LYS A 77 4.15 -7.79 -9.99
CA LYS A 77 4.44 -6.54 -9.26
C LYS A 77 5.65 -5.81 -9.83
N GLU A 78 6.69 -6.53 -10.26
CA GLU A 78 7.91 -5.91 -10.79
C GLU A 78 7.80 -5.58 -12.30
N THR A 79 7.00 -6.32 -13.05
CA THR A 79 6.92 -6.18 -14.51
C THR A 79 5.68 -5.46 -15.01
N SER A 80 4.53 -5.60 -14.34
CA SER A 80 3.27 -4.97 -14.75
C SER A 80 2.97 -3.70 -13.96
N GLY A 81 3.01 -2.56 -14.64
CA GLY A 81 2.63 -1.28 -14.04
C GLY A 81 1.16 -1.24 -13.58
N THR A 82 0.28 -2.00 -14.22
CA THR A 82 -1.14 -2.11 -13.85
C THR A 82 -1.28 -2.84 -12.51
N TYR A 83 -0.66 -4.02 -12.37
CA TYR A 83 -0.71 -4.79 -11.13
C TYR A 83 -0.08 -4.04 -9.94
N LYS A 84 1.09 -3.45 -10.16
CA LYS A 84 1.78 -2.64 -9.15
C LYS A 84 0.91 -1.48 -8.66
N ARG A 85 0.19 -0.83 -9.57
CA ARG A 85 -0.70 0.28 -9.22
C ARG A 85 -1.89 -0.18 -8.39
N ILE A 86 -2.49 -1.34 -8.70
CA ILE A 86 -3.56 -1.96 -7.92
C ILE A 86 -3.10 -2.23 -6.47
N LEU A 87 -1.98 -2.93 -6.32
CA LEU A 87 -1.42 -3.25 -5.00
C LEU A 87 -1.11 -1.99 -4.19
N ASN A 88 -0.42 -1.02 -4.79
CA ASN A 88 -0.07 0.22 -4.10
C ASN A 88 -1.30 1.02 -3.67
N MET A 89 -2.29 1.14 -4.54
CA MET A 89 -3.49 1.91 -4.23
C MET A 89 -4.23 1.32 -3.04
N ILE A 90 -4.48 0.02 -3.05
CA ILE A 90 -5.26 -0.63 -1.99
C ILE A 90 -4.46 -0.68 -0.68
N SER A 91 -3.16 -0.98 -0.74
CA SER A 91 -2.33 -1.07 0.47
C SER A 91 -2.13 0.28 1.19
N THR A 92 -2.15 1.39 0.43
CA THR A 92 -1.96 2.75 0.98
C THR A 92 -3.26 3.54 1.10
N MET A 93 -4.41 2.94 0.84
CA MET A 93 -5.70 3.63 0.87
C MET A 93 -6.06 4.12 2.27
N ASN A 94 -5.84 3.29 3.31
CA ASN A 94 -6.12 3.61 4.69
C ASN A 94 -5.05 4.53 5.28
N THR A 95 -5.46 5.50 6.10
CA THR A 95 -4.55 6.45 6.77
C THR A 95 -3.88 5.86 8.01
N PHE A 96 -4.43 4.76 8.55
CA PHE A 96 -4.01 4.14 9.82
C PHE A 96 -3.96 5.12 11.00
N ASP A 97 -4.81 6.14 10.94
CA ASP A 97 -5.02 7.06 12.04
C ASP A 97 -5.64 6.32 13.22
N HIS A 98 -5.11 6.55 14.41
CA HIS A 98 -5.48 5.75 15.57
C HIS A 98 -5.47 6.56 16.86
N TYR A 99 -6.23 6.06 17.84
CA TYR A 99 -6.26 6.57 19.20
C TYR A 99 -6.21 5.43 20.19
N ILE A 100 -5.92 5.72 21.44
CA ILE A 100 -5.90 4.73 22.52
C ILE A 100 -6.84 5.14 23.65
N ILE A 101 -7.53 4.15 24.19
CA ILE A 101 -8.39 4.32 25.35
C ILE A 101 -8.00 3.28 26.41
N PRO A 102 -8.22 3.57 27.72
CA PRO A 102 -8.01 2.58 28.76
C PRO A 102 -9.11 1.53 28.69
N ILE A 103 -8.75 0.25 28.83
CA ILE A 103 -9.74 -0.85 28.90
C ILE A 103 -10.62 -0.69 30.16
N ASN A 104 -10.02 -0.29 31.27
CA ASN A 104 -10.74 -0.08 32.50
C ASN A 104 -10.17 1.12 33.26
N ILE A 105 -10.91 2.23 33.23
CA ILE A 105 -10.50 3.50 33.85
C ILE A 105 -10.40 3.39 35.38
N SER A 106 -11.19 2.53 36.04
CA SER A 106 -11.17 2.38 37.49
C SER A 106 -9.92 1.67 38.04
N LYS A 107 -9.07 1.13 37.19
CA LYS A 107 -7.79 0.52 37.58
C LYS A 107 -6.70 1.54 37.86
N PHE A 108 -6.86 2.78 37.46
CA PHE A 108 -5.90 3.86 37.69
C PHE A 108 -6.17 4.51 39.05
N LYS A 109 -5.12 4.65 39.85
CA LYS A 109 -5.21 5.18 41.22
C LYS A 109 -5.52 6.67 41.24
N ASP A 110 -4.89 7.40 40.34
CA ASP A 110 -4.99 8.85 40.24
C ASP A 110 -4.66 9.32 38.81
N LYS A 111 -4.75 10.65 38.58
CA LYS A 111 -4.44 11.29 37.29
C LYS A 111 -3.01 11.02 36.83
N ASN A 112 -2.03 11.03 37.77
CA ASN A 112 -0.62 10.86 37.40
C ASN A 112 -0.35 9.41 36.94
N ASP A 113 -0.96 8.45 37.62
CA ASP A 113 -0.89 7.04 37.25
C ASP A 113 -1.47 6.78 35.86
N TYR A 114 -2.63 7.40 35.57
CA TYR A 114 -3.23 7.35 34.23
C TYR A 114 -2.30 7.98 33.18
N VAL A 115 -1.83 9.20 33.41
CA VAL A 115 -0.97 9.93 32.47
C VAL A 115 0.33 9.15 32.18
N ASN A 116 0.99 8.63 33.23
CA ASN A 116 2.22 7.86 33.07
C ASN A 116 1.97 6.56 32.26
N SER A 117 0.86 5.87 32.52
CA SER A 117 0.50 4.65 31.78
C SER A 117 0.14 4.96 30.33
N PHE A 118 -0.57 6.05 30.07
CA PHE A 118 -0.87 6.55 28.73
C PHE A 118 0.41 6.82 27.93
N PHE A 119 1.35 7.59 28.49
CA PHE A 119 2.61 7.90 27.80
C PHE A 119 3.46 6.66 27.54
N LYS A 120 3.47 5.67 28.44
CA LYS A 120 4.16 4.39 28.19
C LYS A 120 3.56 3.64 27.00
N SER A 121 2.22 3.58 26.93
CA SER A 121 1.53 2.92 25.81
C SER A 121 1.71 3.67 24.51
N ALA A 122 1.57 5.00 24.53
CA ALA A 122 1.78 5.85 23.36
C ALA A 122 3.22 5.82 22.83
N ALA A 123 4.21 5.79 23.75
CA ALA A 123 5.62 5.65 23.37
C ALA A 123 5.93 4.27 22.76
N LEU A 124 5.28 3.21 23.23
CA LEU A 124 5.40 1.89 22.61
C LEU A 124 4.84 1.90 21.19
N LEU A 125 3.66 2.52 20.96
CA LEU A 125 3.09 2.64 19.63
C LEU A 125 3.97 3.44 18.69
N LYS A 126 4.59 4.52 19.18
CA LYS A 126 5.54 5.32 18.38
C LYS A 126 6.74 4.50 17.91
N LYS A 127 7.22 3.52 18.71
CA LYS A 127 8.30 2.61 18.29
C LYS A 127 7.89 1.68 17.15
N TYR A 128 6.62 1.31 17.06
CA TYR A 128 6.11 0.48 15.96
C TYR A 128 6.00 1.24 14.64
N GLN A 129 5.91 2.57 14.66
CA GLN A 129 5.73 3.40 13.47
C GLN A 129 4.56 2.90 12.58
N LEU A 130 3.38 2.79 13.18
CA LEU A 130 2.22 2.13 12.56
C LEU A 130 1.89 2.66 11.16
N LYS A 131 2.03 3.97 10.94
CA LYS A 131 1.79 4.58 9.61
C LYS A 131 2.75 4.11 8.52
N HIS A 132 3.88 3.50 8.88
CA HIS A 132 4.83 2.89 7.93
C HIS A 132 4.65 1.38 7.83
N ILE A 133 4.49 0.72 8.98
CA ILE A 133 4.45 -0.75 8.99
C ILE A 133 3.12 -1.31 8.48
N CYS A 134 1.99 -0.64 8.78
CA CYS A 134 0.67 -1.14 8.39
C CYS A 134 0.47 -1.18 6.86
N PRO A 135 0.77 -0.12 6.07
CA PRO A 135 0.72 -0.19 4.62
C PRO A 135 1.62 -1.28 4.04
N TRP A 136 2.83 -1.44 4.60
CA TRP A 136 3.76 -2.47 4.17
C TRP A 136 3.25 -3.89 4.44
N ILE A 137 2.69 -4.15 5.64
CA ILE A 137 2.04 -5.44 5.95
C ILE A 137 0.88 -5.68 4.98
N THR A 138 0.02 -4.67 4.78
CA THR A 138 -1.14 -4.77 3.89
C THR A 138 -0.70 -5.09 2.45
N GLU A 139 0.32 -4.40 1.93
CA GLU A 139 0.86 -4.67 0.61
C GLU A 139 1.36 -6.12 0.49
N LYS A 140 2.11 -6.60 1.49
CA LYS A 140 2.65 -7.96 1.48
C LYS A 140 1.59 -9.04 1.61
N VAL A 141 0.57 -8.81 2.43
CA VAL A 141 -0.58 -9.73 2.53
C VAL A 141 -1.35 -9.78 1.21
N LEU A 142 -1.56 -8.65 0.54
CA LEU A 142 -2.21 -8.64 -0.78
C LEU A 142 -1.35 -9.30 -1.87
N GLU A 143 -0.03 -9.05 -1.85
CA GLU A 143 0.94 -9.59 -2.82
C GLU A 143 1.12 -11.10 -2.68
N GLN A 144 1.28 -11.59 -1.45
CA GLN A 144 1.69 -12.98 -1.17
C GLN A 144 0.56 -13.84 -0.57
N GLY A 145 -0.55 -13.21 -0.15
CA GLY A 145 -1.63 -13.86 0.60
C GLY A 145 -1.33 -13.96 2.10
N GLU A 146 -0.06 -13.96 2.48
CA GLU A 146 0.42 -14.13 3.84
C GLU A 146 1.75 -13.40 4.08
N ILE A 147 2.02 -13.03 5.32
CA ILE A 147 3.32 -12.52 5.75
C ILE A 147 3.67 -13.06 7.12
N TYR A 148 4.94 -13.42 7.31
CA TYR A 148 5.51 -13.93 8.54
C TYR A 148 6.54 -12.95 9.07
N LEU A 149 6.31 -12.42 10.26
CA LEU A 149 7.13 -11.38 10.87
C LEU A 149 7.68 -11.86 12.21
N TYR A 150 8.92 -11.52 12.47
CA TYR A 150 9.56 -11.71 13.75
C TYR A 150 9.96 -10.37 14.35
N LYS A 151 9.45 -10.08 15.54
CA LYS A 151 9.73 -8.86 16.27
C LYS A 151 11.09 -8.93 16.95
N ILE A 152 11.93 -7.95 16.66
CA ILE A 152 13.19 -7.71 17.34
C ILE A 152 13.05 -6.38 18.07
N GLU A 153 13.11 -6.42 19.40
CA GLU A 153 12.90 -5.22 20.21
C GLU A 153 14.18 -4.87 20.94
N ASP A 154 14.55 -3.59 20.87
CA ASP A 154 15.58 -2.95 21.68
C ASP A 154 14.94 -1.83 22.50
N SER A 155 15.71 -1.26 23.45
CA SER A 155 15.26 -0.15 24.29
C SER A 155 14.72 1.05 23.50
N LYS A 156 15.30 1.31 22.32
CA LYS A 156 15.00 2.50 21.49
C LYS A 156 14.08 2.24 20.31
N CYS A 157 14.09 1.04 19.74
CA CYS A 157 13.36 0.73 18.51
C CYS A 157 12.75 -0.67 18.53
N ILE A 158 11.77 -0.86 17.67
CA ILE A 158 11.20 -2.16 17.31
C ILE A 158 11.44 -2.34 15.83
N MET A 159 12.01 -3.48 15.46
CA MET A 159 12.22 -3.88 14.07
C MET A 159 11.42 -5.15 13.80
N MET A 160 10.68 -5.16 12.69
CA MET A 160 9.96 -6.34 12.22
C MET A 160 10.74 -6.96 11.07
N GLN A 161 11.27 -8.16 11.30
CA GLN A 161 11.97 -8.93 10.29
C GLN A 161 10.98 -9.84 9.56
N GLN A 162 10.90 -9.72 8.24
CA GLN A 162 10.12 -10.65 7.42
C GLN A 162 10.88 -11.98 7.29
N ILE A 163 10.19 -13.09 7.53
CA ILE A 163 10.69 -14.44 7.26
C ILE A 163 10.01 -14.93 5.99
N PRO A 164 10.74 -15.50 5.02
CA PRO A 164 10.15 -15.97 3.76
C PRO A 164 9.08 -17.05 3.98
N ALA A 165 7.93 -16.91 3.34
CA ALA A 165 6.78 -17.79 3.49
C ALA A 165 7.10 -19.27 3.16
N SER A 166 8.08 -19.54 2.28
CA SER A 166 8.50 -20.89 1.93
C SER A 166 9.03 -21.71 3.09
N TYR A 167 9.50 -21.06 4.17
CA TYR A 167 9.98 -21.72 5.39
C TYR A 167 8.90 -21.89 6.45
N CYS A 168 7.82 -21.13 6.36
CA CYS A 168 6.84 -20.95 7.44
C CYS A 168 5.51 -21.64 7.16
N THR A 169 4.76 -21.87 8.22
CA THR A 169 3.34 -22.23 8.18
C THR A 169 2.66 -21.73 9.45
N ILE A 170 1.38 -21.35 9.34
CA ILE A 170 0.57 -20.97 10.49
C ILE A 170 0.31 -22.23 11.34
N THR A 171 0.62 -22.16 12.62
CA THR A 171 0.55 -23.29 13.55
C THR A 171 -0.56 -23.16 14.56
N SER A 172 -0.82 -21.94 15.03
CA SER A 172 -1.81 -21.71 16.09
C SER A 172 -2.37 -20.28 16.01
N LYS A 173 -3.46 -20.05 16.73
CA LYS A 173 -4.10 -18.75 16.90
C LYS A 173 -4.28 -18.47 18.38
N VAL A 174 -3.62 -17.45 18.90
CA VAL A 174 -3.66 -17.08 20.31
C VAL A 174 -4.23 -15.68 20.46
N ASN A 175 -5.36 -15.55 21.16
CA ASN A 175 -6.07 -14.28 21.35
C ASN A 175 -6.32 -13.50 20.04
N GLY A 176 -6.65 -14.22 18.96
CA GLY A 176 -6.88 -13.63 17.64
C GLY A 176 -5.61 -13.42 16.80
N VAL A 177 -4.42 -13.54 17.38
CA VAL A 177 -3.13 -13.38 16.69
C VAL A 177 -2.65 -14.71 16.12
N LEU A 178 -2.32 -14.75 14.85
CA LEU A 178 -1.77 -15.93 14.19
C LEU A 178 -0.31 -16.12 14.57
N ARG A 179 0.03 -17.37 14.97
CA ARG A 179 1.39 -17.83 15.25
C ARG A 179 1.87 -18.70 14.12
N TYR A 180 3.16 -18.81 13.97
CA TYR A 180 3.74 -19.64 12.92
C TYR A 180 4.95 -20.42 13.40
N GLY A 181 5.13 -21.55 12.74
CA GLY A 181 6.32 -22.37 12.88
C GLY A 181 7.19 -22.31 11.63
N ILE A 182 8.45 -22.62 11.82
CA ILE A 182 9.47 -22.60 10.78
C ILE A 182 10.04 -24.00 10.54
N ASP A 183 10.18 -24.41 9.28
CA ASP A 183 10.87 -25.65 8.89
C ASP A 183 12.38 -25.42 8.91
N LEU A 184 13.00 -25.79 10.02
CA LEU A 184 14.44 -25.65 10.24
C LEU A 184 15.30 -26.44 9.23
N ARG A 185 14.76 -27.49 8.61
CA ARG A 185 15.47 -28.34 7.65
C ARG A 185 15.68 -27.67 6.30
N LYS A 186 14.84 -26.70 5.97
CA LYS A 186 14.97 -25.89 4.75
C LYS A 186 16.06 -24.82 4.87
N ILE A 187 16.49 -24.47 6.09
CA ILE A 187 17.47 -23.42 6.33
C ILE A 187 18.87 -23.91 5.93
N ASN A 188 19.53 -23.14 5.09
CA ASN A 188 20.92 -23.41 4.74
C ASN A 188 21.86 -22.84 5.82
N LYS A 189 22.92 -23.58 6.14
CA LYS A 189 23.95 -23.13 7.11
C LYS A 189 24.55 -21.76 6.75
N LYS A 190 24.66 -21.46 5.43
CA LYS A 190 25.18 -20.17 4.94
C LYS A 190 24.22 -18.99 5.20
N THR A 191 22.91 -19.24 5.18
CA THR A 191 21.88 -18.21 5.37
C THR A 191 21.39 -18.13 6.82
N LEU A 192 21.84 -19.03 7.69
CA LEU A 192 21.39 -19.12 9.08
C LEU A 192 21.58 -17.81 9.87
N SER A 193 22.66 -17.08 9.62
CA SER A 193 22.95 -15.82 10.29
C SER A 193 21.93 -14.70 10.00
N ALA A 194 21.15 -14.85 8.92
CA ALA A 194 20.08 -13.91 8.55
C ALA A 194 18.81 -14.10 9.38
N PHE A 195 18.65 -15.24 10.04
CA PHE A 195 17.46 -15.54 10.82
C PHE A 195 17.59 -15.01 12.26
N PRO A 196 16.46 -14.80 12.97
CA PRO A 196 16.46 -14.41 14.37
C PRO A 196 17.29 -15.39 15.24
N VAL A 197 17.84 -14.89 16.36
CA VAL A 197 18.66 -15.70 17.27
C VAL A 197 17.95 -16.96 17.74
N GLU A 198 16.64 -16.87 18.03
CA GLU A 198 15.79 -18.01 18.42
C GLU A 198 15.83 -19.12 17.36
N VAL A 199 15.72 -18.76 16.09
CA VAL A 199 15.79 -19.72 14.97
C VAL A 199 17.18 -20.33 14.86
N GLN A 200 18.23 -19.53 15.04
CA GLN A 200 19.61 -20.02 15.02
C GLN A 200 19.87 -21.03 16.15
N GLU A 201 19.37 -20.77 17.35
CA GLU A 201 19.47 -21.68 18.49
C GLU A 201 18.67 -22.96 18.26
N ALA A 202 17.44 -22.86 17.75
CA ALA A 202 16.61 -24.01 17.39
C ALA A 202 17.29 -24.89 16.32
N TYR A 203 17.91 -24.26 15.30
CA TYR A 203 18.69 -24.95 14.28
C TYR A 203 19.90 -25.72 14.86
N LYS A 204 20.63 -25.12 15.81
CA LYS A 204 21.72 -25.79 16.50
C LYS A 204 21.20 -26.99 17.30
N LYS A 205 20.08 -26.83 18.07
CA LYS A 205 19.47 -27.93 18.81
C LYS A 205 19.01 -29.08 17.91
N LEU A 206 18.51 -28.76 16.70
CA LEU A 206 18.14 -29.78 15.70
C LEU A 206 19.36 -30.59 15.24
N ASN A 207 20.44 -29.90 14.89
CA ASN A 207 21.67 -30.56 14.42
C ASN A 207 22.40 -31.38 15.50
N ASP A 208 22.31 -30.90 16.76
CA ASP A 208 22.87 -31.61 17.92
C ASP A 208 21.98 -32.80 18.37
N GLY A 209 20.85 -33.05 17.72
CA GLY A 209 19.89 -34.08 18.09
C GLY A 209 19.18 -33.84 19.44
N ARG A 210 19.23 -32.61 19.93
CA ARG A 210 18.58 -32.20 21.19
C ARG A 210 17.14 -31.80 21.05
N LEU A 211 16.68 -31.53 19.83
CA LEU A 211 15.29 -31.18 19.53
C LEU A 211 14.48 -32.48 19.40
N LYS A 212 13.53 -32.66 20.28
CA LYS A 212 12.64 -33.83 20.27
C LYS A 212 11.56 -33.67 19.20
N LYS A 213 11.01 -34.78 18.72
CA LYS A 213 9.87 -34.75 17.77
C LYS A 213 8.63 -34.11 18.37
N GLU A 214 8.47 -34.19 19.70
CA GLU A 214 7.39 -33.58 20.48
C GLU A 214 7.44 -32.04 20.47
N ASP A 215 8.65 -31.47 20.26
CA ASP A 215 8.85 -30.02 20.17
C ASP A 215 8.51 -29.46 18.76
N LEU A 216 8.13 -30.33 17.85
CA LEU A 216 7.81 -29.98 16.47
C LEU A 216 6.33 -30.23 16.14
N ILE A 217 5.66 -29.22 15.63
CA ILE A 217 4.31 -29.35 15.09
C ILE A 217 4.38 -30.12 13.76
N GLU A 218 3.50 -31.12 13.59
CA GLU A 218 3.48 -32.05 12.45
C GLU A 218 4.86 -32.72 12.20
N ASN A 219 5.67 -32.91 13.27
CA ASN A 219 7.04 -33.42 13.18
C ASN A 219 7.97 -32.64 12.23
N LYS A 220 7.62 -31.39 11.93
CA LYS A 220 8.31 -30.61 10.88
C LYS A 220 8.59 -29.16 11.31
N TYR A 221 7.61 -28.47 11.89
CA TYR A 221 7.69 -27.04 12.13
C TYR A 221 8.02 -26.76 13.61
N TYR A 222 9.04 -25.95 13.82
CA TYR A 222 9.38 -25.41 15.15
C TYR A 222 8.56 -24.13 15.37
N GLU A 223 7.68 -24.12 16.36
CA GLU A 223 6.87 -22.95 16.70
C GLU A 223 7.75 -21.92 17.40
N LEU A 224 7.69 -20.67 16.92
CA LEU A 224 8.44 -19.57 17.46
C LEU A 224 7.75 -18.92 18.66
N SER A 225 8.51 -18.20 19.44
CA SER A 225 8.04 -17.46 20.61
C SER A 225 7.00 -16.39 20.26
N ASP A 226 6.49 -15.74 21.30
CA ASP A 226 5.56 -14.61 21.19
C ASP A 226 6.06 -13.40 20.38
N ASN A 227 7.30 -13.40 19.91
CA ASN A 227 7.83 -12.39 19.01
C ASN A 227 7.48 -12.66 17.53
N ALA A 228 6.99 -13.85 17.25
CA ALA A 228 6.56 -14.27 15.92
C ALA A 228 5.08 -13.97 15.71
N VAL A 229 4.73 -13.34 14.61
CA VAL A 229 3.35 -13.05 14.20
C VAL A 229 3.20 -13.28 12.71
N ALA A 230 2.06 -13.84 12.33
CA ALA A 230 1.67 -13.97 10.94
C ALA A 230 0.39 -13.17 10.66
N PHE A 231 0.27 -12.70 9.42
CA PHE A 231 -0.97 -12.15 8.88
C PHE A 231 -1.32 -12.93 7.63
N ASN A 232 -2.59 -13.28 7.48
CA ASN A 232 -3.08 -14.06 6.36
C ASN A 232 -4.38 -13.45 5.85
N ILE A 233 -4.51 -13.33 4.52
CA ILE A 233 -5.73 -12.83 3.90
C ILE A 233 -6.93 -13.71 4.21
N ASP A 234 -6.69 -15.00 4.40
CA ASP A 234 -7.67 -16.00 4.81
C ASP A 234 -7.32 -16.54 6.21
N ILE A 235 -8.00 -16.00 7.22
CA ILE A 235 -7.72 -16.28 8.65
C ILE A 235 -7.90 -17.79 8.99
N ASP A 236 -8.70 -18.50 8.24
CA ASP A 236 -9.01 -19.90 8.49
C ASP A 236 -8.09 -20.87 7.73
N SER A 237 -7.21 -20.35 6.88
CA SER A 237 -6.26 -21.13 6.11
C SER A 237 -4.85 -21.10 6.72
N THR A 238 -4.15 -22.24 6.63
CA THR A 238 -2.73 -22.34 7.04
C THR A 238 -1.76 -21.76 6.02
N LYS A 239 -2.25 -21.45 4.81
CA LYS A 239 -1.50 -20.87 3.69
C LYS A 239 -2.32 -19.78 3.01
N GLY A 240 -1.69 -18.65 2.75
CA GLY A 240 -2.30 -17.53 2.05
C GLY A 240 -2.08 -17.59 0.54
N ILE A 241 -3.14 -17.36 -0.22
CA ILE A 241 -3.08 -17.20 -1.68
C ILE A 241 -3.05 -15.70 -1.98
N PRO A 242 -2.23 -15.23 -2.96
CA PRO A 242 -2.23 -13.84 -3.38
C PRO A 242 -3.66 -13.36 -3.69
N PHE A 243 -4.06 -12.24 -3.07
CA PHE A 243 -5.46 -11.80 -3.13
C PHE A 243 -5.96 -11.59 -4.56
N PHE A 244 -5.13 -11.02 -5.41
CA PHE A 244 -5.45 -10.73 -6.82
C PHE A 244 -5.01 -11.83 -7.79
N SER A 245 -4.83 -13.08 -7.31
CA SER A 245 -4.43 -14.18 -8.19
C SER A 245 -5.40 -14.41 -9.36
N PHE A 246 -6.68 -14.14 -9.16
CA PHE A 246 -7.71 -14.25 -10.20
C PHE A 246 -7.50 -13.27 -11.38
N LEU A 247 -6.70 -12.21 -11.21
CA LEU A 247 -6.35 -11.26 -12.28
C LEU A 247 -5.11 -11.64 -13.07
N PHE A 248 -4.36 -12.68 -12.66
CA PHE A 248 -3.06 -12.96 -13.26
C PHE A 248 -3.15 -13.27 -14.76
N ASP A 249 -4.15 -14.03 -15.17
CA ASP A 249 -4.37 -14.37 -16.59
C ASP A 249 -4.70 -13.12 -17.41
N ASP A 250 -5.61 -12.27 -16.91
CA ASP A 250 -6.01 -11.03 -17.58
C ASP A 250 -4.85 -10.04 -17.71
N ILE A 251 -3.99 -9.95 -16.67
CA ILE A 251 -2.82 -9.07 -16.69
C ILE A 251 -1.77 -9.58 -17.69
N LEU A 252 -1.53 -10.88 -17.73
CA LEU A 252 -0.62 -11.48 -18.71
C LEU A 252 -1.15 -11.26 -20.14
N GLU A 253 -2.46 -11.43 -20.37
CA GLU A 253 -3.08 -11.12 -21.66
C GLU A 253 -2.91 -9.66 -22.07
N LEU A 254 -3.07 -8.73 -21.10
CA LEU A 254 -2.83 -7.32 -21.36
C LEU A 254 -1.38 -7.03 -21.79
N GLU A 255 -0.40 -7.69 -21.18
CA GLU A 255 1.01 -7.51 -21.56
C GLU A 255 1.25 -8.07 -22.98
N ASP A 256 0.70 -9.26 -23.31
CA ASP A 256 0.76 -9.83 -24.66
C ASP A 256 0.13 -8.89 -25.70
N MET A 257 -1.01 -8.27 -25.39
CA MET A 257 -1.66 -7.27 -26.25
C MET A 257 -0.81 -6.02 -26.47
N LYS A 258 -0.08 -5.56 -25.44
CA LYS A 258 0.84 -4.42 -25.56
C LYS A 258 2.01 -4.74 -26.47
N ASP A 259 2.57 -5.94 -26.37
CA ASP A 259 3.66 -6.41 -27.22
C ASP A 259 3.20 -6.55 -28.68
N LEU A 260 1.99 -7.07 -28.90
CA LEU A 260 1.37 -7.15 -30.22
C LEU A 260 1.14 -5.75 -30.82
N LYS A 261 0.69 -4.79 -30.00
CA LYS A 261 0.56 -3.38 -30.42
C LYS A 261 1.90 -2.79 -30.84
N GLY A 262 2.97 -3.06 -30.08
CA GLY A 262 4.33 -2.64 -30.41
C GLY A 262 4.78 -3.22 -31.75
N SER A 263 4.54 -4.53 -31.96
CA SER A 263 4.87 -5.23 -33.21
C SER A 263 4.08 -4.69 -34.40
N ASN A 264 2.78 -4.42 -34.22
CA ASN A 264 1.95 -3.83 -35.28
C ASN A 264 2.38 -2.41 -35.64
N ALA A 265 2.76 -1.59 -34.65
CA ALA A 265 3.30 -0.26 -34.91
C ALA A 265 4.61 -0.30 -35.73
N ILE A 266 5.45 -1.31 -35.53
CA ILE A 266 6.64 -1.56 -36.36
C ILE A 266 6.22 -1.93 -37.79
N ILE A 267 5.26 -2.88 -37.93
CA ILE A 267 4.75 -3.31 -39.25
C ILE A 267 4.12 -2.12 -39.98
N GLU A 268 3.30 -1.32 -39.30
CA GLU A 268 2.70 -0.10 -39.86
C GLU A 268 3.72 0.97 -40.27
N SER A 269 4.89 0.99 -39.63
CA SER A 269 5.99 1.88 -39.97
C SER A 269 6.77 1.43 -41.21
N ILE A 270 6.69 0.16 -41.60
CA ILE A 270 7.36 -0.39 -42.77
C ILE A 270 6.55 0.01 -44.01
N LYS A 271 7.13 0.88 -44.83
CA LYS A 271 6.58 1.26 -46.13
C LYS A 271 7.30 0.51 -47.23
N LEU A 272 6.54 -0.16 -48.07
CA LEU A 272 7.08 -0.75 -49.29
C LEU A 272 6.75 0.19 -50.46
N ILE A 273 7.77 0.73 -51.06
CA ILE A 273 7.63 1.51 -52.31
C ILE A 273 7.85 0.54 -53.47
N HIS A 274 6.83 0.41 -54.29
CA HIS A 274 6.89 -0.42 -55.47
C HIS A 274 7.17 0.44 -56.71
N GLY A 275 8.29 0.17 -57.38
CA GLY A 275 8.61 0.74 -58.70
C GLY A 275 8.26 -0.24 -59.81
N LYS A 276 7.27 0.11 -60.64
CA LYS A 276 6.95 -0.72 -61.82
C LYS A 276 7.87 -0.38 -62.95
N VAL A 277 8.48 -1.41 -63.52
CA VAL A 277 9.30 -1.26 -64.74
C VAL A 277 8.38 -1.16 -65.95
N PRO A 278 8.46 -0.09 -66.73
CA PRO A 278 7.63 0.04 -67.94
C PRO A 278 8.18 -0.87 -69.04
N TYR A 279 7.26 -1.61 -69.69
CA TYR A 279 7.55 -2.51 -70.83
C TYR A 279 6.93 -1.96 -72.09
N GLY A 280 7.63 -2.11 -73.21
CA GLY A 280 7.17 -1.80 -74.57
C GLY A 280 6.20 -2.87 -75.10
N LYS A 281 5.65 -2.62 -76.32
CA LYS A 281 4.71 -3.54 -76.96
C LYS A 281 5.29 -4.93 -77.31
N ASN A 282 6.63 -5.10 -77.23
CA ASN A 282 7.34 -6.34 -77.58
C ASN A 282 7.92 -7.05 -76.30
N ASP A 283 7.39 -6.79 -75.13
CA ASP A 283 7.88 -7.28 -73.86
C ASP A 283 9.36 -6.92 -73.54
N GLU A 284 9.87 -5.88 -74.19
CA GLU A 284 11.20 -5.32 -73.89
C GLU A 284 11.07 -4.19 -72.84
N PRO A 285 11.95 -4.17 -71.79
CA PRO A 285 11.93 -3.09 -70.83
C PRO A 285 12.28 -1.78 -71.53
N LEU A 286 11.48 -0.73 -71.33
CA LEU A 286 11.68 0.59 -71.92
C LEU A 286 12.85 1.35 -71.30
N VAL A 287 13.40 0.85 -70.20
CA VAL A 287 14.55 1.42 -69.47
C VAL A 287 15.67 0.40 -69.42
N ALA A 288 16.89 0.80 -69.79
CA ALA A 288 18.04 -0.10 -69.72
C ALA A 288 18.27 -0.58 -68.27
N PHE A 289 18.66 -1.86 -68.11
CA PHE A 289 18.82 -2.51 -66.81
C PHE A 289 19.83 -1.76 -65.90
N ASP A 290 20.92 -1.27 -66.49
CA ASP A 290 21.92 -0.50 -65.72
C ASP A 290 21.37 0.80 -65.16
N LEU A 291 20.50 1.47 -65.91
CA LEU A 291 19.83 2.70 -65.48
C LEU A 291 18.78 2.41 -64.40
N LEU A 292 18.08 1.28 -64.51
CA LEU A 292 17.11 0.84 -63.54
C LEU A 292 17.78 0.47 -62.19
N SER A 293 18.95 -0.17 -62.28
CA SER A 293 19.78 -0.49 -61.10
C SER A 293 20.27 0.80 -60.39
N ALA A 294 20.70 1.80 -61.21
CA ALA A 294 21.12 3.10 -60.65
C ALA A 294 19.97 3.81 -59.94
N TYR A 295 18.79 3.89 -60.53
CA TYR A 295 17.59 4.42 -59.88
C TYR A 295 17.22 3.67 -58.62
N TYR A 296 17.29 2.34 -58.62
CA TYR A 296 17.03 1.53 -57.43
C TYR A 296 17.99 1.89 -56.28
N HIS A 297 19.28 2.00 -56.58
CA HIS A 297 20.29 2.36 -55.58
C HIS A 297 20.12 3.77 -55.06
N ASP A 298 19.77 4.73 -55.95
CA ASP A 298 19.56 6.11 -55.57
C ASP A 298 18.33 6.27 -54.68
N ILE A 299 17.21 5.62 -55.02
CA ILE A 299 16.02 5.59 -54.20
C ILE A 299 16.33 4.97 -52.85
N LYS A 300 16.99 3.79 -52.83
CA LYS A 300 17.32 3.07 -51.62
C LYS A 300 18.21 3.86 -50.66
N SER A 301 19.17 4.62 -51.21
CA SER A 301 20.09 5.44 -50.39
C SER A 301 19.44 6.66 -49.76
N ASN A 302 18.34 7.15 -50.34
CA ASN A 302 17.61 8.34 -49.86
C ASN A 302 16.38 8.02 -49.03
N LEU A 303 16.09 6.73 -48.75
CA LEU A 303 14.94 6.34 -47.99
C LEU A 303 15.18 6.37 -46.48
N PRO A 304 14.20 6.83 -45.70
CA PRO A 304 14.29 6.77 -44.24
C PRO A 304 14.30 5.29 -43.75
N ALA A 305 14.90 5.07 -42.57
CA ALA A 305 14.94 3.79 -41.95
C ALA A 305 13.52 3.18 -41.80
N GLY A 306 13.37 1.90 -42.14
CA GLY A 306 12.07 1.20 -42.13
C GLY A 306 11.31 1.24 -43.47
N THR A 307 11.85 1.86 -44.51
CA THR A 307 11.26 1.84 -45.88
C THR A 307 12.03 0.90 -46.76
N SER A 308 11.33 0.00 -47.45
CA SER A 308 11.88 -0.92 -48.43
C SER A 308 11.41 -0.57 -49.84
N VAL A 309 12.27 -0.84 -50.84
CA VAL A 309 11.92 -0.67 -52.27
C VAL A 309 11.94 -2.02 -52.94
N ALA A 310 10.89 -2.29 -53.67
CA ALA A 310 10.86 -3.43 -54.63
C ALA A 310 10.67 -2.88 -56.04
N VAL A 311 11.49 -3.30 -56.97
CA VAL A 311 11.33 -2.97 -58.39
C VAL A 311 11.04 -4.28 -59.13
N THR A 312 9.85 -4.39 -59.71
CA THR A 312 9.40 -5.61 -60.42
C THR A 312 8.62 -5.26 -61.67
N PRO A 313 8.58 -6.17 -62.66
CA PRO A 313 7.71 -6.01 -63.82
C PRO A 313 6.25 -6.25 -63.54
N LEU A 314 5.94 -6.86 -62.38
CA LEU A 314 4.59 -7.19 -61.97
C LEU A 314 3.87 -5.95 -61.42
N ASP A 315 2.55 -5.85 -61.70
CA ASP A 315 1.70 -4.88 -61.05
C ASP A 315 1.40 -5.39 -59.63
N MET A 316 2.12 -4.83 -58.65
CA MET A 316 1.83 -5.10 -57.25
C MET A 316 1.02 -3.97 -56.68
N GLU A 317 -0.21 -4.25 -56.33
CA GLU A 317 -0.97 -3.31 -55.48
C GLU A 317 -0.35 -3.28 -54.11
N GLY A 318 -0.07 -2.07 -53.62
CA GLY A 318 0.41 -1.92 -52.26
C GLY A 318 -0.70 -2.36 -51.30
N ILE A 319 -0.61 -3.58 -50.78
CA ILE A 319 -1.46 -4.01 -49.71
C ILE A 319 -1.03 -3.21 -48.49
N ASN A 320 -1.80 -2.18 -48.16
CA ASN A 320 -1.72 -1.59 -46.85
C ASN A 320 -2.20 -2.64 -45.85
N LEU A 321 -1.28 -3.24 -45.13
CA LEU A 321 -1.55 -4.22 -44.06
C LEU A 321 -2.34 -3.59 -42.89
N SER A 322 -2.48 -2.26 -42.87
CA SER A 322 -3.32 -1.55 -41.92
C SER A 322 -4.47 -0.84 -42.64
N ASP A 323 -5.69 -1.27 -42.37
CA ASP A 323 -6.92 -0.56 -42.80
C ASP A 323 -7.12 0.79 -42.09
N GLY A 324 -6.08 1.40 -41.50
CA GLY A 324 -6.13 2.70 -40.81
C GLY A 324 -6.99 2.76 -39.56
N LYS A 325 -7.62 1.66 -39.18
CA LYS A 325 -8.47 1.53 -37.97
C LYS A 325 -7.93 0.39 -37.12
N SER A 326 -6.75 0.55 -36.55
CA SER A 326 -6.26 -0.41 -35.56
C SER A 326 -7.15 -0.35 -34.32
N LYS A 327 -8.06 -1.30 -34.18
CA LYS A 327 -8.89 -1.48 -32.97
C LYS A 327 -8.08 -1.95 -31.75
N ILE A 328 -6.78 -2.22 -31.91
CA ILE A 328 -5.90 -2.71 -30.83
C ILE A 328 -5.82 -1.70 -29.69
N ASN A 329 -5.85 -0.40 -29.97
CA ASN A 329 -5.88 0.62 -28.94
C ASN A 329 -7.15 0.55 -28.07
N ASP A 330 -8.28 0.26 -28.68
CA ASP A 330 -9.56 0.11 -27.99
C ASP A 330 -9.54 -1.17 -27.15
N TYR A 331 -9.02 -2.28 -27.66
CA TYR A 331 -8.88 -3.53 -26.91
C TYR A 331 -7.94 -3.40 -25.70
N VAL A 332 -6.81 -2.70 -25.83
CA VAL A 332 -5.91 -2.45 -24.70
C VAL A 332 -6.57 -1.59 -23.62
N LYS A 333 -7.41 -0.63 -24.03
CA LYS A 333 -8.19 0.20 -23.10
C LYS A 333 -9.26 -0.62 -22.39
N GLU A 334 -10.07 -1.37 -23.14
CA GLU A 334 -11.11 -2.26 -22.62
C GLU A 334 -10.53 -3.32 -21.65
N ALA A 335 -9.40 -3.95 -22.02
CA ALA A 335 -8.74 -4.93 -21.16
C ALA A 335 -8.26 -4.32 -19.83
N LYS A 336 -7.75 -3.08 -19.85
CA LYS A 336 -7.39 -2.37 -18.62
C LYS A 336 -8.61 -2.06 -17.76
N GLU A 337 -9.69 -1.56 -18.35
CA GLU A 337 -10.95 -1.27 -17.65
C GLU A 337 -11.49 -2.55 -17.01
N PHE A 338 -11.51 -3.65 -17.74
CA PHE A 338 -11.93 -4.96 -17.25
C PHE A 338 -11.10 -5.45 -16.05
N ILE A 339 -9.76 -5.28 -16.09
CA ILE A 339 -8.88 -5.63 -14.98
C ILE A 339 -9.20 -4.81 -13.74
N PHE A 340 -9.41 -3.49 -13.87
CA PHE A 340 -9.78 -2.64 -12.74
C PHE A 340 -11.16 -2.96 -12.18
N ASP A 341 -12.14 -3.22 -13.04
CA ASP A 341 -13.49 -3.60 -12.62
C ASP A 341 -13.47 -4.95 -11.87
N ASN A 342 -12.73 -5.95 -12.38
CA ASN A 342 -12.56 -7.22 -11.70
C ASN A 342 -11.77 -7.09 -10.39
N ALA A 343 -10.81 -6.18 -10.32
CA ALA A 343 -10.10 -5.89 -9.07
C ALA A 343 -10.99 -5.25 -8.00
N GLY A 344 -12.21 -4.87 -8.37
CA GLY A 344 -13.13 -4.13 -7.49
C GLY A 344 -12.68 -2.69 -7.27
N ILE A 345 -11.93 -2.10 -8.19
CA ILE A 345 -11.42 -0.74 -8.08
C ILE A 345 -12.22 0.16 -9.00
N ASN A 346 -12.72 1.26 -8.47
CA ASN A 346 -13.45 2.23 -9.29
C ASN A 346 -12.55 2.81 -10.39
N THR A 347 -12.86 2.46 -11.65
CA THR A 347 -12.10 2.88 -12.84
C THR A 347 -12.07 4.40 -13.01
N ALA A 348 -13.04 5.13 -12.46
CA ALA A 348 -13.06 6.59 -12.48
C ALA A 348 -11.86 7.24 -11.78
N LEU A 349 -11.21 6.53 -10.84
CA LEU A 349 -9.96 6.99 -10.22
C LEU A 349 -8.76 7.01 -11.18
N PHE A 350 -8.87 6.32 -12.32
CA PHE A 350 -7.79 6.15 -13.28
C PHE A 350 -8.09 6.76 -14.66
N ASN A 351 -9.35 7.10 -14.93
CA ASN A 351 -9.80 7.67 -16.20
C ASN A 351 -10.23 9.13 -16.00
N SER A 352 -9.63 10.05 -16.76
CA SER A 352 -9.93 11.48 -16.68
C SER A 352 -11.25 11.90 -17.34
N ASP A 353 -11.91 10.99 -18.07
CA ASP A 353 -12.94 11.39 -19.04
C ASP A 353 -14.35 11.64 -18.46
N LYS A 354 -14.67 11.12 -17.27
CA LYS A 354 -15.97 11.39 -16.61
C LYS A 354 -15.83 11.23 -15.09
N ILE A 355 -15.52 12.30 -14.38
CA ILE A 355 -15.44 12.28 -12.92
C ILE A 355 -16.77 12.76 -12.34
N ASN A 356 -17.58 11.84 -11.79
CA ASN A 356 -18.63 12.18 -10.86
C ASN A 356 -18.10 11.97 -9.42
N THR A 357 -17.93 13.05 -8.69
CA THR A 357 -17.27 13.05 -7.37
C THR A 357 -18.00 12.18 -6.33
N GLU A 358 -19.33 12.06 -6.43
CA GLU A 358 -20.13 11.27 -5.50
C GLU A 358 -19.98 9.76 -5.76
N SER A 359 -20.02 9.33 -7.02
CA SER A 359 -19.85 7.90 -7.35
C SER A 359 -18.42 7.39 -7.08
N ILE A 360 -17.42 8.27 -7.13
CA ILE A 360 -16.05 7.94 -6.72
C ILE A 360 -15.99 7.71 -5.22
N ALA A 361 -16.62 8.56 -4.42
CA ALA A 361 -16.59 8.45 -2.96
C ALA A 361 -17.19 7.12 -2.48
N ASP A 362 -18.30 6.70 -3.06
CA ASP A 362 -18.97 5.44 -2.71
C ASP A 362 -18.19 4.22 -3.19
N GLY A 363 -17.58 4.28 -4.38
CA GLY A 363 -16.71 3.22 -4.89
C GLY A 363 -15.48 3.02 -4.01
N VAL A 364 -14.83 4.11 -3.58
CA VAL A 364 -13.68 4.05 -2.67
C VAL A 364 -14.03 3.46 -1.31
N ILE A 365 -15.24 3.69 -0.80
CA ILE A 365 -15.71 3.08 0.44
C ILE A 365 -15.79 1.54 0.27
N ALA A 366 -16.33 1.07 -0.85
CA ALA A 366 -16.37 -0.38 -1.14
C ALA A 366 -14.97 -0.97 -1.26
N ASP A 367 -14.06 -0.32 -1.97
CA ASP A 367 -12.67 -0.76 -2.16
C ASP A 367 -11.88 -0.81 -0.83
N SER A 368 -12.24 0.06 0.12
CA SER A 368 -11.57 0.13 1.43
C SER A 368 -11.89 -1.05 2.37
N LEU A 369 -12.89 -1.86 2.07
CA LEU A 369 -13.25 -3.02 2.90
C LEU A 369 -12.13 -4.08 2.96
N ILE A 370 -11.38 -4.23 1.86
CA ILE A 370 -10.26 -5.19 1.79
C ILE A 370 -9.13 -4.79 2.75
N PRO A 371 -8.52 -3.58 2.62
CA PRO A 371 -7.47 -3.18 3.54
C PRO A 371 -7.97 -2.99 4.98
N MET A 372 -9.25 -2.68 5.22
CA MET A 372 -9.83 -2.63 6.57
C MET A 372 -9.84 -4.00 7.25
N ARG A 373 -10.06 -5.08 6.52
CA ARG A 373 -9.96 -6.44 7.08
C ARG A 373 -8.56 -6.71 7.63
N ILE A 374 -7.52 -6.40 6.85
CA ILE A 374 -6.13 -6.56 7.28
C ILE A 374 -5.80 -5.61 8.44
N GLN A 375 -6.33 -4.38 8.40
CA GLN A 375 -6.20 -3.40 9.47
C GLN A 375 -6.74 -3.93 10.80
N ASN A 376 -7.87 -4.63 10.81
CA ASN A 376 -8.46 -5.22 12.01
C ASN A 376 -7.57 -6.34 12.60
N GLU A 377 -6.88 -7.11 11.76
CA GLU A 377 -5.90 -8.09 12.24
C GLU A 377 -4.66 -7.40 12.85
N ILE A 378 -4.20 -6.34 12.24
CA ILE A 378 -3.11 -5.52 12.78
C ILE A 378 -3.54 -4.89 14.11
N GLU A 379 -4.77 -4.38 14.21
CA GLU A 379 -5.33 -3.85 15.46
C GLU A 379 -5.34 -4.91 16.57
N THR A 380 -5.77 -6.11 16.24
CA THR A 380 -5.79 -7.26 17.18
C THR A 380 -4.37 -7.58 17.66
N TRP A 381 -3.40 -7.62 16.76
CA TRP A 381 -2.00 -7.88 17.12
C TRP A 381 -1.42 -6.76 17.99
N ILE A 382 -1.61 -5.50 17.64
CA ILE A 382 -1.11 -4.37 18.43
C ILE A 382 -1.74 -4.35 19.81
N ASN A 383 -3.04 -4.64 19.91
CA ASN A 383 -3.74 -4.75 21.18
C ASN A 383 -3.21 -5.90 22.05
N TYR A 384 -2.85 -7.03 21.44
CA TYR A 384 -2.15 -8.10 22.12
C TYR A 384 -0.80 -7.63 22.68
N GLU A 385 0.01 -6.91 21.91
CA GLU A 385 1.31 -6.39 22.34
C GLU A 385 1.20 -5.34 23.45
N LEU A 386 0.20 -4.45 23.40
CA LEU A 386 -0.08 -3.47 24.44
C LEU A 386 -0.45 -4.16 25.77
N ASN A 387 -1.26 -5.21 25.72
CA ASN A 387 -1.72 -5.95 26.90
C ASN A 387 -0.63 -6.82 27.51
N LYS A 388 0.28 -7.37 26.72
CA LYS A 388 1.41 -8.20 27.15
C LYS A 388 2.29 -7.50 28.18
N LYS A 389 2.51 -6.19 28.00
CA LYS A 389 3.39 -5.39 28.87
C LYS A 389 2.69 -4.75 30.07
N ASN A 390 1.36 -4.58 30.05
CA ASN A 390 0.59 -3.81 31.03
C ASN A 390 -0.79 -4.40 31.32
N SER A 391 -0.87 -5.67 31.68
CA SER A 391 -2.14 -6.39 31.85
C SER A 391 -3.14 -5.78 32.86
N SER A 392 -2.67 -5.03 33.86
CA SER A 392 -3.56 -4.41 34.89
C SER A 392 -4.03 -2.99 34.53
N LYS A 393 -3.26 -2.25 33.70
CA LYS A 393 -3.52 -0.87 33.29
C LYS A 393 -3.43 -0.76 31.77
N ALA A 394 -4.08 -1.69 31.09
CA ALA A 394 -4.00 -1.85 29.66
C ALA A 394 -4.75 -0.74 28.92
N PHE A 395 -4.18 -0.30 27.84
CA PHE A 395 -4.81 0.53 26.82
C PHE A 395 -5.14 -0.32 25.62
N GLN A 396 -6.19 0.06 24.92
CA GLN A 396 -6.58 -0.51 23.65
C GLN A 396 -6.48 0.52 22.56
N LEU A 397 -5.87 0.15 21.46
CA LEU A 397 -5.80 0.94 20.24
C LEU A 397 -7.05 0.68 19.41
N TYR A 398 -7.55 1.73 18.77
CA TYR A 398 -8.56 1.69 17.74
C TYR A 398 -8.12 2.52 16.55
N PHE A 399 -8.26 1.97 15.35
CA PHE A 399 -8.13 2.75 14.13
C PHE A 399 -9.41 3.56 13.89
N VAL A 400 -9.27 4.78 13.37
CA VAL A 400 -10.41 5.65 13.06
C VAL A 400 -11.18 5.14 11.84
N GLY A 401 -10.58 4.28 11.01
CA GLY A 401 -11.20 3.77 9.78
C GLY A 401 -11.25 4.80 8.65
N THR A 402 -10.35 5.78 8.69
CA THR A 402 -10.21 6.80 7.65
C THR A 402 -9.37 6.31 6.48
N THR A 403 -9.77 6.74 5.28
CA THR A 403 -8.98 6.61 4.05
C THR A 403 -8.53 8.00 3.59
N HIS A 404 -7.50 8.08 2.76
CA HIS A 404 -7.06 9.37 2.18
C HIS A 404 -8.16 10.10 1.39
N PHE A 405 -9.21 9.38 0.98
CA PHE A 405 -10.31 9.94 0.21
C PHE A 405 -11.48 10.46 1.08
N ASN A 406 -11.70 9.88 2.27
CA ASN A 406 -12.82 10.23 3.15
C ASN A 406 -12.40 10.95 4.46
N GLN A 407 -11.10 11.07 4.73
CA GLN A 407 -10.55 11.64 5.97
C GLN A 407 -11.13 13.03 6.28
N SER A 408 -11.20 13.90 5.28
CA SER A 408 -11.73 15.27 5.46
C SER A 408 -13.21 15.25 5.87
N LYS A 409 -14.03 14.39 5.23
CA LYS A 409 -15.46 14.26 5.52
C LYS A 409 -15.68 13.70 6.94
N ILE A 410 -14.94 12.64 7.31
CA ILE A 410 -15.02 12.03 8.65
C ILE A 410 -14.58 13.03 9.73
N SER A 411 -13.47 13.74 9.52
CA SER A 411 -12.98 14.75 10.44
C SER A 411 -14.00 15.89 10.63
N GLN A 412 -14.64 16.31 9.56
CA GLN A 412 -15.71 17.33 9.65
C GLN A 412 -16.91 16.80 10.46
N GLN A 413 -17.37 15.59 10.19
CA GLN A 413 -18.47 14.98 10.94
C GLN A 413 -18.15 14.85 12.44
N LEU A 414 -16.93 14.39 12.79
CA LEU A 414 -16.51 14.31 14.18
C LEU A 414 -16.47 15.69 14.85
N ARG A 415 -16.02 16.73 14.16
CA ARG A 415 -16.04 18.11 14.66
C ARG A 415 -17.46 18.61 14.91
N GLU A 416 -18.39 18.31 14.02
CA GLU A 416 -19.81 18.65 14.17
C GLU A 416 -20.44 17.88 15.34
N ASN A 417 -20.10 16.61 15.52
CA ASN A 417 -20.55 15.80 16.65
C ASN A 417 -20.05 16.34 17.99
N ILE A 418 -18.80 16.80 18.07
CA ILE A 418 -18.28 17.46 19.29
C ILE A 418 -19.14 18.65 19.69
N ASN A 419 -19.57 19.45 18.71
CA ASN A 419 -20.35 20.66 18.96
C ASN A 419 -21.80 20.35 19.26
N SER A 420 -22.38 19.28 18.73
CA SER A 420 -23.81 18.95 18.87
C SER A 420 -24.10 18.01 20.03
N VAL A 421 -23.29 16.95 20.24
CA VAL A 421 -23.56 15.88 21.22
C VAL A 421 -22.45 15.67 22.23
N GLY A 422 -21.33 16.40 22.11
CA GLY A 422 -20.22 16.30 23.05
C GLY A 422 -19.30 15.09 22.82
N ASP A 423 -19.04 14.72 21.59
CA ASP A 423 -18.17 13.61 21.19
C ASP A 423 -16.70 13.82 21.59
N SER A 424 -15.85 12.81 21.38
CA SER A 424 -14.46 12.79 21.82
C SER A 424 -13.55 13.67 20.95
N ARG A 425 -12.95 14.70 21.58
CA ARG A 425 -11.92 15.54 20.94
C ARG A 425 -10.68 14.74 20.53
N THR A 426 -10.35 13.69 21.27
CA THR A 426 -9.20 12.83 20.97
C THR A 426 -9.40 12.08 19.65
N VAL A 427 -10.59 11.53 19.41
CA VAL A 427 -10.94 10.84 18.15
C VAL A 427 -10.89 11.81 16.98
N TYR A 428 -11.44 13.03 17.15
CA TYR A 428 -11.33 14.08 16.14
C TYR A 428 -9.87 14.41 15.79
N LEU A 429 -9.02 14.66 16.79
CA LEU A 429 -7.61 14.96 16.56
C LEU A 429 -6.86 13.80 15.91
N ALA A 430 -7.18 12.57 16.28
CA ALA A 430 -6.65 11.38 15.62
C ALA A 430 -7.06 11.32 14.14
N SER A 431 -8.34 11.62 13.81
CA SER A 431 -8.84 11.63 12.43
C SER A 431 -8.16 12.68 11.54
N THR A 432 -7.54 13.71 12.13
CA THR A 432 -6.70 14.69 11.40
C THR A 432 -5.27 14.22 11.17
N GLY A 433 -4.94 12.98 11.51
CA GLY A 433 -3.62 12.38 11.27
C GLY A 433 -2.64 12.48 12.46
N LYS A 434 -3.06 13.02 13.62
CA LYS A 434 -2.18 13.12 14.79
C LYS A 434 -2.14 11.81 15.58
N GLU A 435 -0.95 11.39 15.95
CA GLU A 435 -0.76 10.23 16.81
C GLU A 435 -1.04 10.54 18.29
N PRO A 436 -1.39 9.54 19.13
CA PRO A 436 -1.72 9.75 20.54
C PRO A 436 -0.66 10.53 21.33
N ILE A 437 0.62 10.22 21.10
CA ILE A 437 1.73 10.90 21.76
C ILE A 437 1.87 12.35 21.30
N GLU A 438 1.57 12.64 20.05
CA GLU A 438 1.63 13.98 19.45
C GLU A 438 0.51 14.84 19.99
N ILE A 439 -0.71 14.29 20.10
CA ILE A 439 -1.86 15.00 20.67
C ILE A 439 -1.55 15.47 22.11
N ALA A 440 -0.96 14.59 22.93
CA ALA A 440 -0.65 14.90 24.32
C ALA A 440 0.52 15.91 24.47
N ASN A 441 1.54 15.79 23.61
CA ASN A 441 2.74 16.63 23.70
C ASN A 441 2.57 17.98 23.02
N LEU A 442 1.83 18.07 21.92
CA LEU A 442 1.62 19.29 21.18
C LEU A 442 0.94 20.35 22.06
N TYR A 443 -0.13 19.98 22.74
CA TYR A 443 -0.83 20.90 23.66
C TYR A 443 0.08 21.43 24.77
N LYS A 444 0.91 20.56 25.37
CA LYS A 444 1.89 20.98 26.39
C LYS A 444 2.98 21.89 25.82
N ALA A 445 3.45 21.60 24.62
CA ALA A 445 4.44 22.42 23.94
C ALA A 445 3.88 23.81 23.60
N GLU A 446 2.63 23.89 23.13
CA GLU A 446 1.95 25.14 22.86
C GLU A 446 1.81 26.00 24.13
N GLN A 447 1.45 25.38 25.27
CA GLN A 447 1.39 26.08 26.56
C GLN A 447 2.77 26.57 27.03
N LEU A 448 3.84 25.76 26.86
CA LEU A 448 5.18 26.16 27.28
C LEU A 448 5.78 27.25 26.38
N MET A 449 5.37 27.33 25.15
CA MET A 449 5.79 28.36 24.19
C MET A 449 4.92 29.63 24.26
N GLU A 450 3.89 29.63 25.09
CA GLU A 450 2.93 30.75 25.19
C GLU A 450 2.42 31.16 23.79
N ILE A 451 2.04 30.15 22.97
CA ILE A 451 1.67 30.37 21.57
C ILE A 451 0.47 31.30 21.41
N ASP A 452 -0.47 31.30 22.36
CA ASP A 452 -1.65 32.18 22.33
C ASP A 452 -1.24 33.67 22.41
N ASP A 453 -0.13 33.97 23.08
CA ASP A 453 0.42 35.34 23.15
C ASP A 453 1.21 35.67 21.89
N LEU A 454 1.93 34.70 21.31
CA LEU A 454 2.70 34.88 20.07
C LEU A 454 1.83 34.94 18.82
N LEU A 455 0.76 34.15 18.78
CA LEU A 455 -0.15 34.00 17.65
C LEU A 455 -1.61 34.09 18.17
N PRO A 456 -2.09 35.27 18.59
CA PRO A 456 -3.44 35.39 19.11
C PRO A 456 -4.47 34.96 18.07
N VAL A 457 -5.34 34.03 18.46
CA VAL A 457 -6.45 33.60 17.63
C VAL A 457 -7.36 34.79 17.38
N LYS A 458 -7.49 35.19 16.12
CA LYS A 458 -8.49 36.21 15.75
C LYS A 458 -9.86 35.66 16.09
N GLN A 459 -10.47 36.20 17.16
CA GLN A 459 -11.85 35.89 17.51
C GLN A 459 -12.74 36.36 16.37
N ALA A 460 -13.61 35.49 15.89
CA ALA A 460 -14.62 35.89 14.93
C ALA A 460 -15.49 36.99 15.58
N SER A 461 -15.84 38.01 14.82
CA SER A 461 -16.60 39.20 15.30
C SER A 461 -17.94 38.86 15.97
N TYR A 462 -18.38 37.61 15.94
CA TYR A 462 -19.57 37.10 16.64
C TYR A 462 -19.31 36.70 18.10
N THR A 463 -18.05 36.65 18.55
CA THR A 463 -17.70 36.27 19.93
C THR A 463 -17.53 37.49 20.87
N PHE A 464 -17.65 38.68 20.36
CA PHE A 464 -17.72 39.90 21.18
C PHE A 464 -19.14 40.13 21.67
N SER A 465 -19.64 39.27 22.54
CA SER A 465 -20.72 39.63 23.47
C SER A 465 -20.25 39.35 24.89
N ASN A 466 -19.34 40.19 25.37
CA ASN A 466 -19.24 40.38 26.79
C ASN A 466 -20.37 41.31 27.21
N ASN A 467 -21.33 40.74 27.90
CA ASN A 467 -22.22 41.39 28.87
C ASN A 467 -23.23 42.47 28.43
N ASP A 468 -23.67 42.46 27.17
CA ASP A 468 -24.98 43.09 26.93
C ASP A 468 -25.82 42.18 26.04
N VAL A 469 -26.53 41.29 26.72
CA VAL A 469 -27.56 40.47 26.11
C VAL A 469 -28.80 41.37 25.99
N GLY A 470 -29.08 41.78 24.76
CA GLY A 470 -30.36 42.36 24.43
C GLY A 470 -30.27 43.24 23.19
N ARG A 471 -31.15 42.95 22.25
CA ARG A 471 -31.51 43.90 21.21
C ARG A 471 -31.75 45.24 21.87
N PRO A 472 -31.12 46.39 21.45
CA PRO A 472 -31.37 47.72 22.05
C PRO A 472 -32.84 47.96 22.19
N THR A 473 -33.27 48.24 23.40
CA THR A 473 -34.66 48.63 23.65
C THR A 473 -34.92 49.96 22.97
N ASN A 474 -36.18 50.27 22.63
CA ASN A 474 -36.53 51.51 21.96
C ASN A 474 -36.16 52.77 22.73
N GLU A 475 -35.76 52.63 23.99
CA GLU A 475 -35.28 53.69 24.86
C GLU A 475 -33.85 54.16 24.60
N ASP A 476 -33.02 53.29 23.97
CA ASP A 476 -31.64 53.63 23.57
C ASP A 476 -31.54 54.35 22.22
N LYS A 477 -32.66 54.55 21.54
CA LYS A 477 -32.72 55.36 20.31
C LYS A 477 -32.89 56.83 20.70
N GLY A 478 -31.75 57.52 20.90
CA GLY A 478 -31.74 58.96 21.01
C GLY A 478 -32.50 59.59 19.84
N ASP A 479 -33.31 60.54 20.14
CA ASP A 479 -34.14 61.32 19.26
C ASP A 479 -33.31 62.03 18.18
N GLY A 480 -33.23 61.39 17.02
CA GLY A 480 -32.48 61.82 15.84
C GLY A 480 -33.19 61.34 14.60
N GLY A 481 -34.32 61.97 14.30
CA GLY A 481 -35.12 61.64 13.14
C GLY A 481 -34.41 61.75 11.80
N THR A 482 -34.84 60.97 10.87
CA THR A 482 -35.36 61.43 9.57
C THR A 482 -35.67 60.26 8.67
N ASN A 483 -36.92 60.20 8.25
CA ASN A 483 -37.43 59.74 6.95
C ASN A 483 -36.57 58.78 6.12
N GLY A 484 -36.93 57.54 6.16
CA GLY A 484 -36.57 56.55 5.12
C GLY A 484 -37.85 55.93 4.55
N ASN A 485 -38.06 56.16 3.31
CA ASN A 485 -39.19 55.80 2.44
C ASN A 485 -39.83 54.45 2.74
N LYS A 486 -41.13 54.48 2.98
CA LYS A 486 -42.01 53.33 2.74
C LYS A 486 -42.09 53.07 1.25
N ALA A 487 -41.52 51.98 0.80
CA ALA A 487 -41.82 51.43 -0.49
C ALA A 487 -43.13 50.61 -0.38
N ASP A 488 -44.18 51.14 -0.93
CA ASP A 488 -45.45 50.44 -1.14
C ASP A 488 -45.23 49.19 -1.99
N ARG A 489 -45.42 48.04 -1.40
CA ARG A 489 -45.67 46.80 -2.18
C ARG A 489 -47.12 46.77 -2.59
N LYS A 490 -47.39 47.09 -3.84
CA LYS A 490 -48.66 46.75 -4.50
C LYS A 490 -48.71 45.24 -4.70
N ASP A 491 -49.73 44.65 -4.12
CA ASP A 491 -50.26 43.34 -4.57
C ASP A 491 -50.79 43.46 -5.98
N GLU A 492 -50.23 42.68 -6.90
CA GLU A 492 -50.91 42.34 -8.14
C GLU A 492 -51.09 40.83 -8.20
N ASN A 493 -52.32 40.44 -7.83
CA ASN A 493 -52.99 39.25 -8.31
C ASN A 493 -53.38 39.42 -9.78
N LYS A 494 -52.80 38.62 -10.68
CA LYS A 494 -53.53 37.94 -11.73
C LYS A 494 -52.71 36.83 -12.32
#